data_8e36dbc80cc5103e6f5a7be79ccfc293
#
_entry.id   8e36dbc80cc5103e6f5a7be79ccfc293
#
_cell.length_a   1.000
_cell.length_b   1.000
_cell.length_c   1.000
_cell.angle_alpha   90.00
_cell.angle_beta   90.00
_cell.angle_gamma   90.00
#
_symmetry.space_group_name_H-M   'P 1'
#
loop_
_entity.id
_entity.type
_entity.pdbx_description
1 polymer ?
#
loop_
_entity_poly.entity_id
_entity_poly.type
_entity_poly.pdbx_seq_one_letter_code
_entity_poly.pdbx_strand_id
1 'polypeptide(L)'
;MFSPQCEVTFSYDTLYTNLIDSVTGDTLQRNVIDSIVVHKAYAFSPDSVILQAFTEKTHLQNLLKAERPEKFKVCTYYNIGCDSLPTLRPLNVDDSVFTNLVQINETVDTLIYWFSDSLLWKQDTLQCELTYRKTINDTLRWQIDTLNIIYRAPKGKKSVAENDIKLFKHNGSGKFDVYNPLKLTFIEPVFIDDTVHYQLQQQVDTVWKDIAAKFEKVDSIGLNYRVSYNWKPETKYRLTLDSALFRSFTDKVTKEEKIDITIKSLEEYSTFIVNILQYNGNERLQLLNEKDEVVKEISATDKKVKFEYITPGVYYLRMFRDEDGDGKWTPGKYSEHRHAEQVYYFPYKVELRAFWDVEEDWDIMEFPLLQQKPTELIKTEKKK
;
A
#
# COMPACT_ATOMS: atom_id res chain seq x y z
N MET A 1 20.95 5.03 23.76
CA MET A 1 21.40 5.77 24.96
C MET A 1 22.74 6.37 24.63
N PHE A 2 22.88 7.70 24.61
CA PHE A 2 24.15 8.36 24.36
C PHE A 2 25.09 8.12 25.54
N SER A 3 26.24 7.53 25.27
CA SER A 3 27.28 7.34 26.28
C SER A 3 28.45 8.28 25.98
N PRO A 4 28.78 9.22 26.83
CA PRO A 4 30.00 10.02 26.66
C PRO A 4 31.21 9.11 26.84
N GLN A 5 32.04 9.05 25.82
CA GLN A 5 33.38 8.44 25.89
C GLN A 5 34.40 9.53 26.16
N CYS A 6 35.27 9.32 27.13
CA CYS A 6 36.33 10.23 27.45
C CYS A 6 37.64 9.65 26.88
N GLU A 7 38.18 10.28 25.83
CA GLU A 7 39.54 10.03 25.39
C GLU A 7 40.50 10.86 26.20
N VAL A 8 41.48 10.22 26.79
CA VAL A 8 42.56 10.88 27.57
C VAL A 8 43.86 10.75 26.79
N THR A 9 44.33 11.87 26.30
CA THR A 9 45.66 11.94 25.67
C THR A 9 46.63 12.69 26.58
N PHE A 10 47.90 12.25 26.54
CA PHE A 10 48.96 12.85 27.33
C PHE A 10 49.95 13.54 26.40
N SER A 11 50.29 14.80 26.67
CA SER A 11 51.44 15.47 26.09
C SER A 11 52.51 15.69 27.14
N TYR A 12 53.75 15.51 26.73
CA TYR A 12 54.91 15.63 27.59
C TYR A 12 55.71 16.85 27.17
N ASP A 13 56.03 17.73 28.13
CA ASP A 13 57.01 18.77 27.92
C ASP A 13 58.36 18.28 28.47
N THR A 14 59.43 18.43 27.68
CA THR A 14 60.72 17.82 27.98
C THR A 14 61.76 18.92 28.11
N LEU A 15 62.33 19.03 29.28
CA LEU A 15 63.51 19.93 29.53
C LEU A 15 64.78 19.17 29.26
N TYR A 16 65.65 19.87 28.53
CA TYR A 16 67.01 19.40 28.29
C TYR A 16 67.93 20.02 29.35
N THR A 17 68.40 19.20 30.26
CA THR A 17 69.41 19.63 31.25
C THR A 17 70.74 19.15 30.81
N ASN A 18 71.70 20.08 30.75
CA ASN A 18 73.14 19.82 30.53
C ASN A 18 73.76 19.41 31.86
N LEU A 19 74.14 18.17 32.00
CA LEU A 19 74.95 17.70 33.11
C LEU A 19 76.43 17.64 32.66
N ILE A 20 77.31 18.29 33.37
CA ILE A 20 78.77 18.21 33.13
C ILE A 20 79.29 17.03 33.94
N ASP A 21 79.86 16.04 33.27
CA ASP A 21 80.58 14.94 33.93
C ASP A 21 81.83 15.53 34.62
N SER A 22 81.86 15.39 35.94
CA SER A 22 82.96 15.95 36.76
C SER A 22 84.33 15.25 36.56
N VAL A 23 84.37 14.13 35.84
CA VAL A 23 85.58 13.33 35.61
C VAL A 23 86.13 13.56 34.20
N THR A 24 85.28 13.67 33.20
CA THR A 24 85.68 13.79 31.77
C THR A 24 85.49 15.20 31.24
N GLY A 25 84.71 16.06 31.90
CA GLY A 25 84.38 17.43 31.46
C GLY A 25 83.42 17.49 30.29
N ASP A 26 82.85 16.35 29.88
CA ASP A 26 81.88 16.22 28.78
C ASP A 26 80.51 16.66 29.23
N THR A 27 79.78 17.29 28.35
CA THR A 27 78.38 17.71 28.58
C THR A 27 77.42 16.58 28.13
N LEU A 28 76.76 15.97 29.10
CA LEU A 28 75.73 14.98 28.85
C LEU A 28 74.34 15.66 28.85
N GLN A 29 73.65 15.56 27.75
CA GLN A 29 72.22 15.99 27.67
C GLN A 29 71.30 14.89 28.22
N ARG A 30 70.59 15.26 29.25
CA ARG A 30 69.57 14.38 29.82
C ARG A 30 68.18 14.99 29.57
N ASN A 31 67.32 14.19 28.95
CA ASN A 31 65.88 14.54 28.78
C ASN A 31 65.13 14.24 30.07
N VAL A 32 64.57 15.24 30.69
CA VAL A 32 63.70 15.09 31.87
C VAL A 32 62.29 15.57 31.49
N ILE A 33 61.33 14.78 31.81
CA ILE A 33 59.92 15.20 31.64
C ILE A 33 59.64 16.25 32.70
N ASP A 34 59.37 17.48 32.25
CA ASP A 34 59.06 18.62 33.12
C ASP A 34 57.61 18.63 33.54
N SER A 35 56.72 18.47 32.56
CA SER A 35 55.29 18.46 32.84
C SER A 35 54.55 17.45 31.99
N ILE A 36 53.43 16.96 32.52
CA ILE A 36 52.49 16.07 31.82
C ILE A 36 51.18 16.84 31.73
N VAL A 37 50.77 17.16 30.52
CA VAL A 37 49.46 17.77 30.27
C VAL A 37 48.49 16.70 29.87
N VAL A 38 47.41 16.57 30.63
CA VAL A 38 46.32 15.61 30.37
C VAL A 38 45.25 16.31 29.59
N HIS A 39 45.07 15.91 28.36
CA HIS A 39 43.97 16.39 27.50
C HIS A 39 42.81 15.40 27.60
N LYS A 40 41.65 15.87 28.04
CA LYS A 40 40.40 15.10 28.05
C LYS A 40 39.50 15.60 26.94
N ALA A 41 39.28 14.79 25.93
CA ALA A 41 38.28 15.04 24.91
C ALA A 41 37.06 14.18 25.17
N TYR A 42 35.92 14.79 25.16
CA TYR A 42 34.65 14.06 25.27
C TYR A 42 34.06 13.87 23.88
N ALA A 43 33.89 12.63 23.46
CA ALA A 43 33.16 12.26 22.26
C ALA A 43 31.87 11.57 22.65
N PHE A 44 30.86 11.73 21.85
CA PHE A 44 29.61 10.97 22.03
C PHE A 44 29.63 9.75 21.10
N SER A 45 29.17 8.61 21.61
CA SER A 45 28.99 7.42 20.80
C SER A 45 27.48 7.12 20.71
N PRO A 46 26.91 7.03 19.50
CA PRO A 46 27.54 7.30 18.19
C PRO A 46 27.90 8.79 18.01
N ASP A 47 28.90 9.07 17.21
CA ASP A 47 29.39 10.43 16.90
C ASP A 47 28.41 11.25 16.05
N SER A 48 27.53 10.56 15.34
CA SER A 48 26.48 11.14 14.51
C SER A 48 25.14 10.47 14.77
N VAL A 49 24.07 11.27 14.80
CA VAL A 49 22.69 10.81 14.97
C VAL A 49 21.83 11.35 13.86
N ILE A 50 21.22 10.46 13.11
CA ILE A 50 20.22 10.83 12.11
C ILE A 50 18.87 10.94 12.80
N LEU A 51 18.33 12.15 12.84
CA LEU A 51 16.98 12.40 13.33
C LEU A 51 16.02 12.35 12.17
N GLN A 52 15.00 11.46 12.26
CA GLN A 52 13.89 11.42 11.31
C GLN A 52 12.67 12.06 11.94
N ALA A 53 12.16 13.12 11.32
CA ALA A 53 10.91 13.70 11.72
C ALA A 53 9.75 12.90 11.09
N PHE A 54 8.74 12.60 11.88
CA PHE A 54 7.49 12.01 11.39
C PHE A 54 6.31 12.78 11.98
N THR A 55 5.21 12.78 11.25
CA THR A 55 3.96 13.34 11.76
C THR A 55 3.11 12.21 12.31
N GLU A 56 2.82 12.25 13.59
CA GLU A 56 1.90 11.30 14.20
C GLU A 56 0.49 11.51 13.62
N LYS A 57 -0.19 10.40 13.31
CA LYS A 57 -1.56 10.48 12.79
C LYS A 57 -2.47 11.09 13.85
N THR A 58 -3.23 12.09 13.47
CA THR A 58 -4.24 12.67 14.37
C THR A 58 -5.31 11.62 14.70
N HIS A 59 -5.73 11.59 15.96
CA HIS A 59 -6.87 10.78 16.41
C HIS A 59 -8.18 11.58 16.39
N LEU A 60 -8.12 12.85 15.95
CA LEU A 60 -9.27 13.73 15.91
C LEU A 60 -10.11 13.47 14.67
N GLN A 61 -11.20 12.74 14.82
CA GLN A 61 -12.13 12.44 13.73
C GLN A 61 -13.03 13.64 13.40
N ASN A 62 -13.03 14.06 12.15
CA ASN A 62 -13.86 15.15 11.64
C ASN A 62 -14.36 14.86 10.23
N LEU A 63 -15.58 15.30 9.93
CA LEU A 63 -16.08 15.38 8.55
C LEU A 63 -15.36 16.52 7.83
N LEU A 64 -14.72 16.21 6.70
CA LEU A 64 -14.05 17.21 5.85
C LEU A 64 -15.00 17.79 4.82
N LYS A 65 -15.79 16.93 4.17
CA LYS A 65 -16.62 17.30 3.03
C LYS A 65 -17.75 16.29 2.84
N ALA A 66 -18.89 16.81 2.36
CA ALA A 66 -19.96 16.01 1.77
C ALA A 66 -20.29 16.60 0.39
N GLU A 67 -20.41 15.77 -0.63
CA GLU A 67 -20.70 16.19 -1.99
C GLU A 67 -21.59 15.20 -2.74
N ARG A 68 -22.30 15.71 -3.75
CA ARG A 68 -23.16 14.91 -4.62
C ARG A 68 -22.66 15.00 -6.06
N PRO A 69 -21.68 14.14 -6.44
CA PRO A 69 -21.08 14.18 -7.77
C PRO A 69 -22.05 13.70 -8.86
N GLU A 70 -23.02 12.88 -8.50
CA GLU A 70 -24.08 12.37 -9.37
C GLU A 70 -25.42 12.38 -8.63
N LYS A 71 -26.54 12.40 -9.37
CA LYS A 71 -27.89 12.54 -8.78
C LYS A 71 -28.26 11.41 -7.81
N PHE A 72 -27.67 10.23 -8.01
CA PHE A 72 -27.95 9.02 -7.25
C PHE A 72 -26.84 8.65 -6.25
N LYS A 73 -25.85 9.55 -6.05
CA LYS A 73 -24.67 9.25 -5.23
C LYS A 73 -24.27 10.43 -4.36
N VAL A 74 -24.06 10.20 -3.08
CA VAL A 74 -23.46 11.14 -2.13
C VAL A 74 -22.17 10.57 -1.57
N CYS A 75 -21.14 11.38 -1.53
CA CYS A 75 -19.83 11.02 -0.96
C CYS A 75 -19.56 11.84 0.30
N THR A 76 -19.10 11.20 1.36
CA THR A 76 -18.62 11.86 2.58
C THR A 76 -17.15 11.49 2.81
N TYR A 77 -16.35 12.49 3.18
CA TYR A 77 -14.91 12.35 3.38
C TYR A 77 -14.54 12.76 4.80
N TYR A 78 -13.73 11.95 5.44
CA TYR A 78 -13.25 12.18 6.80
C TYR A 78 -11.73 12.30 6.79
N ASN A 79 -11.17 12.95 7.78
CA ASN A 79 -9.73 13.14 7.88
C ASN A 79 -8.97 11.89 8.36
N ILE A 80 -9.66 10.96 9.00
CA ILE A 80 -9.16 9.64 9.43
C ILE A 80 -10.27 8.60 9.25
N GLY A 81 -9.89 7.33 9.27
CA GLY A 81 -10.85 6.23 9.23
C GLY A 81 -11.87 6.29 10.36
N CYS A 82 -13.12 6.05 10.02
CA CYS A 82 -14.21 6.05 10.99
C CYS A 82 -14.20 4.75 11.80
N ASP A 83 -14.20 4.86 13.12
CA ASP A 83 -14.32 3.71 14.04
C ASP A 83 -15.72 3.08 14.02
N SER A 84 -16.72 3.89 13.73
CA SER A 84 -18.12 3.49 13.56
C SER A 84 -18.65 4.07 12.26
N LEU A 85 -19.34 3.27 11.47
CA LEU A 85 -19.81 3.70 10.16
C LEU A 85 -20.83 4.81 10.27
N PRO A 86 -20.59 5.96 9.61
CA PRO A 86 -21.56 7.04 9.50
C PRO A 86 -22.82 6.60 8.75
N THR A 87 -23.97 7.11 9.16
CA THR A 87 -25.24 6.86 8.50
C THR A 87 -25.78 8.14 7.89
N LEU A 88 -26.22 8.08 6.65
CA LEU A 88 -26.81 9.19 5.92
C LEU A 88 -28.27 8.87 5.62
N ARG A 89 -29.18 9.75 6.02
CA ARG A 89 -30.64 9.60 5.84
C ARG A 89 -31.21 10.85 5.17
N PRO A 90 -31.88 10.76 4.02
CA PRO A 90 -32.65 11.86 3.46
C PRO A 90 -33.86 12.23 4.35
N LEU A 91 -34.08 13.53 4.56
CA LEU A 91 -35.13 13.99 5.44
C LEU A 91 -36.54 14.05 4.80
N ASN A 92 -36.59 14.06 3.47
CA ASN A 92 -37.83 14.26 2.71
C ASN A 92 -38.39 12.95 2.10
N VAL A 93 -38.03 11.81 2.64
CA VAL A 93 -38.43 10.49 2.14
C VAL A 93 -38.86 9.63 3.30
N ASP A 94 -39.90 8.81 3.08
CA ASP A 94 -40.39 7.86 4.07
C ASP A 94 -39.33 6.78 4.32
N ASP A 95 -39.02 6.51 5.58
CA ASP A 95 -38.03 5.52 6.00
C ASP A 95 -38.32 4.10 5.51
N SER A 96 -39.58 3.77 5.26
CA SER A 96 -39.99 2.45 4.77
C SER A 96 -39.56 2.18 3.32
N VAL A 97 -39.26 3.24 2.57
CA VAL A 97 -38.91 3.17 1.13
C VAL A 97 -37.43 3.43 0.90
N PHE A 98 -36.74 4.00 1.88
CA PHE A 98 -35.34 4.38 1.73
C PHE A 98 -34.40 3.17 1.83
N THR A 99 -33.78 2.83 0.72
CA THR A 99 -32.69 1.85 0.66
C THR A 99 -31.45 2.52 0.09
N ASN A 100 -30.34 2.42 0.77
CA ASN A 100 -29.05 2.83 0.25
C ASN A 100 -28.08 1.66 0.24
N LEU A 101 -27.17 1.68 -0.72
CA LEU A 101 -25.98 0.85 -0.73
C LEU A 101 -24.80 1.71 -0.31
N VAL A 102 -24.01 1.24 0.61
CA VAL A 102 -22.86 1.99 1.12
C VAL A 102 -21.57 1.35 0.67
N GLN A 103 -20.79 2.09 -0.11
CA GLN A 103 -19.43 1.73 -0.49
C GLN A 103 -18.46 2.38 0.49
N ILE A 104 -17.51 1.58 0.97
CA ILE A 104 -16.51 1.99 1.95
C ILE A 104 -15.14 1.71 1.34
N ASN A 105 -14.22 2.66 1.44
CA ASN A 105 -12.84 2.41 1.03
C ASN A 105 -12.05 1.65 2.12
N GLU A 106 -10.86 1.19 1.79
CA GLU A 106 -10.02 0.37 2.71
C GLU A 106 -9.64 1.11 4.00
N THR A 107 -9.49 2.43 3.94
CA THR A 107 -9.14 3.27 5.09
C THR A 107 -10.34 3.71 5.93
N VAL A 108 -11.56 3.39 5.49
CA VAL A 108 -12.84 3.77 6.13
C VAL A 108 -12.96 5.29 6.35
N ASP A 109 -12.28 6.09 5.54
CA ASP A 109 -12.33 7.56 5.59
C ASP A 109 -13.20 8.18 4.49
N THR A 110 -13.63 7.37 3.53
CA THR A 110 -14.49 7.77 2.43
C THR A 110 -15.65 6.82 2.31
N LEU A 111 -16.87 7.35 2.44
CA LEU A 111 -18.10 6.59 2.27
C LEU A 111 -18.90 7.15 1.11
N ILE A 112 -19.43 6.25 0.28
CA ILE A 112 -20.27 6.59 -0.86
C ILE A 112 -21.62 5.93 -0.65
N TYR A 113 -22.67 6.73 -0.59
CA TYR A 113 -24.06 6.33 -0.45
C TYR A 113 -24.70 6.35 -1.82
N TRP A 114 -25.24 5.22 -2.25
CA TRP A 114 -25.92 5.03 -3.51
C TRP A 114 -27.42 4.93 -3.25
N PHE A 115 -28.22 5.78 -3.89
CA PHE A 115 -29.66 5.85 -3.70
C PHE A 115 -30.40 5.18 -4.86
N SER A 116 -31.20 4.16 -4.59
CA SER A 116 -32.02 3.48 -5.61
C SER A 116 -33.32 4.23 -5.91
N ASP A 117 -33.79 5.10 -5.02
CA ASP A 117 -35.05 5.80 -5.21
C ASP A 117 -34.92 6.94 -6.23
N SER A 118 -35.68 6.82 -7.32
CA SER A 118 -35.72 7.83 -8.39
C SER A 118 -36.30 9.18 -7.94
N LEU A 119 -37.09 9.23 -6.87
CA LEU A 119 -37.62 10.48 -6.31
C LEU A 119 -36.50 11.38 -5.77
N LEU A 120 -35.45 10.75 -5.21
CA LEU A 120 -34.28 11.46 -4.75
C LEU A 120 -33.46 12.06 -5.90
N TRP A 121 -33.44 11.42 -7.06
CA TRP A 121 -32.66 11.88 -8.21
C TRP A 121 -33.25 13.13 -8.85
N LYS A 122 -34.57 13.34 -8.72
CA LYS A 122 -35.26 14.50 -9.27
C LYS A 122 -34.99 15.79 -8.47
N GLN A 123 -34.54 15.65 -7.23
CA GLN A 123 -34.24 16.80 -6.38
C GLN A 123 -32.84 17.32 -6.66
N ASP A 124 -32.71 18.60 -6.99
CA ASP A 124 -31.39 19.22 -7.19
C ASP A 124 -30.65 19.41 -5.84
N THR A 125 -31.38 19.60 -4.77
CA THR A 125 -30.85 19.72 -3.40
C THR A 125 -31.46 18.63 -2.54
N LEU A 126 -30.59 17.78 -1.94
CA LEU A 126 -30.98 16.79 -0.94
C LEU A 126 -30.72 17.36 0.45
N GLN A 127 -31.76 17.33 1.28
CA GLN A 127 -31.61 17.53 2.73
C GLN A 127 -31.41 16.16 3.36
N CYS A 128 -30.27 15.98 4.01
CA CYS A 128 -29.91 14.73 4.65
C CYS A 128 -29.49 14.95 6.08
N GLU A 129 -29.85 14.02 6.94
CA GLU A 129 -29.28 13.88 8.27
C GLU A 129 -28.09 12.95 8.19
N LEU A 130 -26.92 13.42 8.62
CA LEU A 130 -25.70 12.64 8.71
C LEU A 130 -25.38 12.40 10.19
N THR A 131 -25.42 11.15 10.62
CA THR A 131 -25.03 10.74 11.97
C THR A 131 -23.65 10.10 11.90
N TYR A 132 -22.68 10.66 12.60
CA TYR A 132 -21.29 10.19 12.62
C TYR A 132 -20.62 10.49 13.95
N ARG A 133 -19.47 9.90 14.20
CA ARG A 133 -18.67 10.23 15.37
C ARG A 133 -17.71 11.37 15.05
N LYS A 134 -17.60 12.33 15.97
CA LYS A 134 -16.73 13.50 15.87
C LYS A 134 -15.97 13.68 17.18
N THR A 135 -14.72 14.06 17.09
CA THR A 135 -13.93 14.39 18.28
C THR A 135 -14.25 15.81 18.74
N ILE A 136 -14.73 15.94 19.96
CA ILE A 136 -15.06 17.21 20.62
C ILE A 136 -14.36 17.20 21.98
N ASN A 137 -13.47 18.15 22.23
CA ASN A 137 -12.67 18.22 23.47
C ASN A 137 -11.97 16.88 23.77
N ASP A 138 -11.23 16.37 22.77
CA ASP A 138 -10.49 15.09 22.82
C ASP A 138 -11.33 13.84 23.14
N THR A 139 -12.64 13.97 23.08
CA THR A 139 -13.58 12.87 23.27
C THR A 139 -14.39 12.61 22.01
N LEU A 140 -14.45 11.36 21.60
CA LEU A 140 -15.21 10.93 20.44
C LEU A 140 -16.71 10.81 20.81
N ARG A 141 -17.56 11.64 20.20
CA ARG A 141 -19.01 11.71 20.48
C ARG A 141 -19.81 11.57 19.21
N TRP A 142 -21.04 11.08 19.34
CA TRP A 142 -22.01 11.11 18.24
C TRP A 142 -22.42 12.54 17.93
N GLN A 143 -22.36 12.87 16.64
CA GLN A 143 -22.79 14.14 16.06
C GLN A 143 -23.86 13.87 15.03
N ILE A 144 -24.88 14.69 14.99
CA ILE A 144 -25.94 14.68 13.98
C ILE A 144 -25.91 16.04 13.30
N ASP A 145 -25.66 16.02 11.99
CA ASP A 145 -25.63 17.23 11.17
C ASP A 145 -26.67 17.16 10.06
N THR A 146 -27.40 18.24 9.87
CA THR A 146 -28.30 18.39 8.72
C THR A 146 -27.53 19.01 7.56
N LEU A 147 -27.41 18.27 6.47
CA LEU A 147 -26.67 18.66 5.29
C LEU A 147 -27.62 19.00 4.13
N ASN A 148 -27.38 20.13 3.48
CA ASN A 148 -28.03 20.50 2.21
C ASN A 148 -27.04 20.22 1.07
N ILE A 149 -27.18 19.10 0.39
CA ILE A 149 -26.21 18.62 -0.60
C ILE A 149 -26.77 18.88 -2.00
N ILE A 150 -26.11 19.76 -2.75
CA ILE A 150 -26.55 20.22 -4.07
C ILE A 150 -25.86 19.42 -5.16
N TYR A 151 -26.62 18.88 -6.09
CA TYR A 151 -26.08 18.37 -7.34
C TYR A 151 -25.72 19.53 -8.27
N ARG A 152 -24.47 19.52 -8.76
CA ARG A 152 -23.99 20.49 -9.75
C ARG A 152 -23.53 19.72 -10.99
N ALA A 153 -24.27 19.86 -12.08
CA ALA A 153 -23.87 19.27 -13.35
C ALA A 153 -22.47 19.78 -13.78
N PRO A 154 -21.56 18.88 -14.20
CA PRO A 154 -20.24 19.30 -14.66
C PRO A 154 -20.34 20.19 -15.89
N LYS A 155 -19.73 21.38 -15.86
CA LYS A 155 -19.70 22.31 -16.98
C LYS A 155 -18.89 21.68 -18.14
N GLY A 156 -19.47 21.62 -19.35
CA GLY A 156 -18.76 21.30 -20.58
C GLY A 156 -18.65 19.82 -20.99
N LYS A 157 -19.21 18.88 -20.24
CA LYS A 157 -19.40 17.53 -20.78
C LYS A 157 -20.65 17.54 -21.68
N LYS A 158 -20.44 17.38 -23.03
CA LYS A 158 -21.54 16.95 -23.92
C LYS A 158 -22.16 15.72 -23.26
N SER A 159 -23.47 15.71 -23.10
CA SER A 159 -24.19 14.51 -22.68
C SER A 159 -23.86 13.40 -23.69
N VAL A 160 -22.98 12.49 -23.29
CA VAL A 160 -22.84 11.22 -24.00
C VAL A 160 -24.20 10.58 -23.87
N ALA A 161 -24.80 10.16 -24.98
CA ALA A 161 -26.09 9.52 -24.96
C ALA A 161 -26.04 8.39 -23.90
N GLU A 162 -26.99 8.38 -22.98
CA GLU A 162 -27.03 7.48 -21.80
C GLU A 162 -26.85 5.99 -22.18
N ASN A 163 -27.21 5.65 -23.42
CA ASN A 163 -27.09 4.29 -23.98
C ASN A 163 -25.68 3.88 -24.43
N ASP A 164 -24.71 4.79 -24.43
CA ASP A 164 -23.33 4.50 -24.92
C ASP A 164 -22.30 4.38 -23.79
N ILE A 165 -22.72 4.50 -22.55
CA ILE A 165 -21.81 4.37 -21.40
C ILE A 165 -21.54 2.90 -21.15
N LYS A 166 -20.29 2.47 -21.33
CA LYS A 166 -19.87 1.14 -20.93
C LYS A 166 -19.95 1.00 -19.40
N LEU A 167 -20.81 0.10 -18.92
CA LEU A 167 -21.09 -0.06 -17.50
C LEU A 167 -19.90 -0.63 -16.72
N PHE A 168 -18.98 -1.33 -17.37
CA PHE A 168 -17.87 -1.96 -16.66
C PHE A 168 -16.55 -1.86 -17.43
N LYS A 169 -15.46 -2.08 -16.70
CA LYS A 169 -14.11 -2.34 -17.20
C LYS A 169 -13.69 -3.74 -16.78
N HIS A 170 -12.81 -4.35 -17.53
CA HIS A 170 -12.23 -5.65 -17.20
C HIS A 170 -10.72 -5.63 -17.36
N ASN A 171 -10.04 -6.53 -16.65
CA ASN A 171 -8.60 -6.71 -16.74
C ASN A 171 -8.18 -7.75 -17.80
N GLY A 172 -9.15 -8.39 -18.47
CA GLY A 172 -8.91 -9.37 -19.53
C GLY A 172 -8.65 -8.68 -20.86
N SER A 173 -7.40 -8.43 -21.20
CA SER A 173 -7.01 -7.92 -22.51
C SER A 173 -5.62 -8.46 -22.88
N GLY A 174 -5.50 -9.04 -24.09
CA GLY A 174 -4.23 -9.57 -24.59
C GLY A 174 -3.67 -10.72 -23.77
N LYS A 175 -2.39 -10.62 -23.38
CA LYS A 175 -1.72 -11.60 -22.52
C LYS A 175 -2.17 -11.44 -21.06
N PHE A 176 -2.61 -12.54 -20.47
CA PHE A 176 -3.18 -12.59 -19.12
C PHE A 176 -2.37 -13.49 -18.20
N ASP A 177 -2.18 -13.08 -16.97
CA ASP A 177 -1.38 -13.84 -16.02
C ASP A 177 -2.12 -15.07 -15.48
N VAL A 178 -1.40 -16.18 -15.36
CA VAL A 178 -1.95 -17.48 -14.95
C VAL A 178 -2.59 -17.48 -13.55
N TYR A 179 -2.14 -16.59 -12.68
CA TYR A 179 -2.59 -16.49 -11.29
C TYR A 179 -3.68 -15.42 -11.05
N ASN A 180 -3.97 -14.60 -12.05
CA ASN A 180 -4.94 -13.52 -11.89
C ASN A 180 -6.37 -14.00 -12.11
N PRO A 181 -7.34 -13.62 -11.27
CA PRO A 181 -8.75 -13.77 -11.61
C PRO A 181 -9.15 -12.74 -12.67
N LEU A 182 -10.06 -13.11 -13.55
CA LEU A 182 -10.69 -12.13 -14.45
C LEU A 182 -11.65 -11.26 -13.64
N LYS A 183 -11.37 -9.96 -13.59
CA LYS A 183 -12.13 -8.98 -12.80
C LYS A 183 -12.97 -8.09 -13.71
N LEU A 184 -14.23 -7.87 -13.29
CA LEU A 184 -15.14 -6.89 -13.86
C LEU A 184 -15.38 -5.81 -12.81
N THR A 185 -15.11 -4.55 -13.13
CA THR A 185 -15.32 -3.40 -12.23
C THR A 185 -16.35 -2.48 -12.86
N PHE A 186 -17.48 -2.31 -12.17
CA PHE A 186 -18.61 -1.51 -12.61
C PHE A 186 -18.53 -0.08 -12.11
N ILE A 187 -19.11 0.85 -12.86
CA ILE A 187 -19.15 2.28 -12.51
C ILE A 187 -20.24 2.59 -11.48
N GLU A 188 -21.23 1.71 -11.36
CA GLU A 188 -22.33 1.78 -10.39
C GLU A 188 -22.70 0.36 -9.93
N PRO A 189 -23.32 0.19 -8.75
CA PRO A 189 -23.70 -1.13 -8.25
C PRO A 189 -24.60 -1.89 -9.21
N VAL A 190 -24.30 -3.16 -9.42
CA VAL A 190 -25.07 -4.05 -10.31
C VAL A 190 -25.45 -5.35 -9.64
N PHE A 191 -26.48 -5.99 -10.17
CA PHE A 191 -26.95 -7.31 -9.80
C PHE A 191 -26.88 -8.23 -11.02
N ILE A 192 -26.54 -9.50 -10.81
CA ILE A 192 -26.59 -10.52 -11.86
C ILE A 192 -28.06 -10.94 -12.03
N ASP A 193 -28.50 -11.00 -13.28
CA ASP A 193 -29.78 -11.62 -13.63
C ASP A 193 -29.53 -13.12 -13.90
N ASP A 194 -29.94 -13.96 -12.96
CA ASP A 194 -29.72 -15.41 -13.03
C ASP A 194 -30.47 -16.07 -14.18
N THR A 195 -31.38 -15.36 -14.86
CA THR A 195 -32.09 -15.86 -16.04
C THR A 195 -31.34 -15.66 -17.35
N VAL A 196 -30.29 -14.79 -17.33
CA VAL A 196 -29.49 -14.48 -18.49
C VAL A 196 -28.23 -15.33 -18.51
N HIS A 197 -27.86 -15.80 -19.71
CA HIS A 197 -26.71 -16.68 -19.85
C HIS A 197 -25.38 -15.95 -19.98
N TYR A 198 -24.36 -16.62 -19.50
CA TYR A 198 -22.97 -16.31 -19.79
C TYR A 198 -22.20 -17.61 -20.01
N GLN A 199 -21.12 -17.55 -20.76
CA GLN A 199 -20.38 -18.74 -21.17
C GLN A 199 -18.88 -18.46 -21.09
N LEU A 200 -18.14 -19.33 -20.40
CA LEU A 200 -16.69 -19.37 -20.47
C LEU A 200 -16.25 -20.56 -21.33
N GLN A 201 -15.41 -20.31 -22.29
CA GLN A 201 -14.90 -21.30 -23.23
C GLN A 201 -13.39 -21.36 -23.19
N GLN A 202 -12.84 -22.56 -23.32
CA GLN A 202 -11.41 -22.81 -23.53
C GLN A 202 -11.19 -23.28 -24.96
N GLN A 203 -10.17 -22.73 -25.62
CA GLN A 203 -9.74 -23.25 -26.92
C GLN A 203 -8.88 -24.50 -26.73
N VAL A 204 -9.31 -25.64 -27.28
CA VAL A 204 -8.56 -26.89 -27.34
C VAL A 204 -8.34 -27.20 -28.82
N ASP A 205 -7.08 -27.19 -29.24
CA ASP A 205 -6.69 -27.19 -30.66
C ASP A 205 -7.31 -25.97 -31.38
N THR A 206 -8.33 -26.18 -32.21
CA THR A 206 -9.05 -25.13 -32.94
C THR A 206 -10.50 -24.97 -32.50
N VAL A 207 -10.96 -25.81 -31.55
CA VAL A 207 -12.37 -25.89 -31.13
C VAL A 207 -12.54 -25.24 -29.77
N TRP A 208 -13.60 -24.43 -29.64
CA TRP A 208 -14.03 -23.87 -28.36
C TRP A 208 -14.86 -24.89 -27.58
N LYS A 209 -14.45 -25.15 -26.34
CA LYS A 209 -15.16 -26.06 -25.41
C LYS A 209 -15.62 -25.28 -24.20
N ASP A 210 -16.86 -25.49 -23.82
CA ASP A 210 -17.46 -24.89 -22.64
C ASP A 210 -16.81 -25.42 -21.37
N ILE A 211 -16.57 -24.52 -20.45
CA ILE A 211 -16.07 -24.82 -19.11
C ILE A 211 -16.94 -24.13 -18.06
N ALA A 212 -17.09 -24.79 -16.93
CA ALA A 212 -17.85 -24.22 -15.83
C ALA A 212 -17.11 -23.02 -15.24
N ALA A 213 -17.80 -21.90 -15.15
CA ALA A 213 -17.32 -20.69 -14.51
C ALA A 213 -18.44 -20.13 -13.63
N LYS A 214 -18.05 -19.42 -12.58
CA LYS A 214 -18.97 -18.71 -11.71
C LYS A 214 -18.46 -17.32 -11.43
N PHE A 215 -19.36 -16.35 -11.50
CA PHE A 215 -19.08 -15.01 -11.00
C PHE A 215 -19.17 -14.99 -9.48
N GLU A 216 -18.13 -14.47 -8.86
CA GLU A 216 -18.08 -14.19 -7.44
C GLU A 216 -18.18 -12.68 -7.23
N LYS A 217 -19.14 -12.25 -6.43
CA LYS A 217 -19.26 -10.88 -5.98
C LYS A 217 -18.15 -10.59 -4.97
N VAL A 218 -17.31 -9.60 -5.24
CA VAL A 218 -16.12 -9.30 -4.41
C VAL A 218 -16.48 -8.36 -3.27
N ASP A 219 -17.41 -7.42 -3.50
CA ASP A 219 -17.85 -6.44 -2.52
C ASP A 219 -19.34 -6.63 -2.15
N SER A 220 -19.78 -5.97 -1.10
CA SER A 220 -21.17 -6.09 -0.60
C SER A 220 -22.21 -5.48 -1.53
N ILE A 221 -21.83 -4.55 -2.40
CA ILE A 221 -22.76 -3.73 -3.19
C ILE A 221 -22.81 -4.06 -4.67
N GLY A 222 -21.87 -4.88 -5.18
CA GLY A 222 -21.87 -5.33 -6.58
C GLY A 222 -21.16 -4.37 -7.54
N LEU A 223 -20.11 -3.69 -7.09
CA LEU A 223 -19.22 -2.93 -7.98
C LEU A 223 -18.13 -3.79 -8.60
N ASN A 224 -17.75 -4.88 -7.92
CA ASN A 224 -16.67 -5.73 -8.36
C ASN A 224 -17.10 -7.19 -8.38
N TYR A 225 -16.90 -7.81 -9.53
CA TYR A 225 -17.08 -9.24 -9.73
C TYR A 225 -15.78 -9.85 -10.23
N ARG A 226 -15.58 -11.13 -9.94
CA ARG A 226 -14.45 -11.89 -10.47
C ARG A 226 -14.90 -13.25 -10.97
N VAL A 227 -14.18 -13.75 -11.95
CA VAL A 227 -14.22 -15.15 -12.38
C VAL A 227 -12.87 -15.75 -12.03
N SER A 228 -12.86 -16.68 -11.08
CA SER A 228 -11.68 -17.43 -10.68
C SER A 228 -11.68 -18.77 -11.41
N TYR A 229 -10.61 -19.07 -12.09
CA TYR A 229 -10.41 -20.33 -12.79
C TYR A 229 -8.94 -20.74 -12.71
N ASN A 230 -8.67 -22.03 -12.77
CA ASN A 230 -7.30 -22.53 -12.85
C ASN A 230 -6.83 -22.46 -14.32
N TRP A 231 -6.39 -21.26 -14.71
CA TRP A 231 -5.97 -20.97 -16.06
C TRP A 231 -4.81 -21.85 -16.48
N LYS A 232 -4.90 -22.52 -17.62
CA LYS A 232 -3.80 -23.29 -18.18
C LYS A 232 -2.88 -22.36 -18.96
N PRO A 233 -1.54 -22.44 -18.77
CA PRO A 233 -0.59 -21.66 -19.56
C PRO A 233 -0.79 -21.87 -21.07
N GLU A 234 -0.44 -20.87 -21.87
CA GLU A 234 -0.47 -20.87 -23.34
C GLU A 234 -1.85 -21.15 -23.94
N THR A 235 -2.88 -21.05 -23.17
CA THR A 235 -4.24 -21.40 -23.58
C THR A 235 -5.08 -20.13 -23.78
N LYS A 236 -5.95 -20.17 -24.80
CA LYS A 236 -6.90 -19.08 -25.03
C LYS A 236 -8.26 -19.40 -24.43
N TYR A 237 -8.85 -18.37 -23.82
CA TYR A 237 -10.18 -18.42 -23.25
C TYR A 237 -11.04 -17.29 -23.79
N ARG A 238 -12.33 -17.53 -23.84
CA ARG A 238 -13.35 -16.56 -24.25
C ARG A 238 -14.48 -16.55 -23.22
N LEU A 239 -14.72 -15.39 -22.63
CA LEU A 239 -15.89 -15.14 -21.81
C LEU A 239 -16.90 -14.36 -22.66
N THR A 240 -18.07 -14.96 -22.90
CA THR A 240 -19.20 -14.30 -23.55
C THR A 240 -20.21 -13.92 -22.49
N LEU A 241 -20.58 -12.66 -22.46
CA LEU A 241 -21.60 -12.08 -21.59
C LEU A 241 -22.78 -11.71 -22.45
N ASP A 242 -23.93 -12.31 -22.23
CA ASP A 242 -25.13 -11.96 -22.97
C ASP A 242 -25.66 -10.59 -22.53
N SER A 243 -26.45 -9.98 -23.40
CA SER A 243 -27.07 -8.68 -23.09
C SER A 243 -27.95 -8.80 -21.83
N ALA A 244 -27.92 -7.75 -21.01
CA ALA A 244 -28.67 -7.65 -19.76
C ALA A 244 -28.27 -8.63 -18.62
N LEU A 245 -27.14 -9.33 -18.73
CA LEU A 245 -26.62 -10.18 -17.64
C LEU A 245 -26.43 -9.41 -16.33
N PHE A 246 -25.94 -8.19 -16.40
CA PHE A 246 -25.84 -7.29 -15.26
C PHE A 246 -26.81 -6.13 -15.43
N ARG A 247 -27.63 -5.94 -14.42
CA ARG A 247 -28.56 -4.82 -14.30
C ARG A 247 -28.11 -3.92 -13.17
N SER A 248 -27.98 -2.62 -13.45
CA SER A 248 -27.65 -1.65 -12.41
C SER A 248 -28.89 -1.27 -11.59
N PHE A 249 -28.65 -0.69 -10.43
CA PHE A 249 -29.73 -0.16 -9.58
C PHE A 249 -30.45 1.07 -10.23
N THR A 250 -29.87 1.63 -11.29
CA THR A 250 -30.48 2.70 -12.12
C THR A 250 -31.20 2.14 -13.36
N ASP A 251 -31.47 0.83 -13.39
CA ASP A 251 -32.11 0.09 -14.49
C ASP A 251 -31.32 0.05 -15.82
N LYS A 252 -30.05 0.44 -15.82
CA LYS A 252 -29.18 0.25 -16.97
C LYS A 252 -28.77 -1.22 -17.04
N VAL A 253 -28.62 -1.72 -18.26
CA VAL A 253 -28.21 -3.09 -18.51
C VAL A 253 -26.92 -3.16 -19.32
N THR A 254 -26.16 -4.22 -19.13
CA THR A 254 -24.98 -4.50 -19.96
C THR A 254 -25.38 -4.90 -21.36
N LYS A 255 -24.55 -4.52 -22.34
CA LYS A 255 -24.63 -5.03 -23.72
C LYS A 255 -23.87 -6.35 -23.82
N GLU A 256 -24.15 -7.14 -24.87
CA GLU A 256 -23.35 -8.33 -25.18
C GLU A 256 -21.87 -7.93 -25.30
N GLU A 257 -21.00 -8.71 -24.66
CA GLU A 257 -19.55 -8.51 -24.76
C GLU A 257 -18.82 -9.85 -24.79
N LYS A 258 -17.76 -9.92 -25.61
CA LYS A 258 -16.83 -11.04 -25.69
C LYS A 258 -15.46 -10.61 -25.25
N ILE A 259 -14.95 -11.28 -24.23
CA ILE A 259 -13.64 -11.00 -23.65
C ILE A 259 -12.72 -12.17 -23.97
N ASP A 260 -11.79 -11.93 -24.89
CA ASP A 260 -10.78 -12.92 -25.28
C ASP A 260 -9.50 -12.69 -24.48
N ILE A 261 -9.02 -13.72 -23.79
CA ILE A 261 -7.78 -13.70 -23.03
C ILE A 261 -6.85 -14.82 -23.50
N THR A 262 -5.55 -14.54 -23.53
CA THR A 262 -4.52 -15.53 -23.81
C THR A 262 -3.61 -15.63 -22.61
N ILE A 263 -3.51 -16.81 -22.01
CA ILE A 263 -2.70 -17.00 -20.81
C ILE A 263 -1.24 -17.08 -21.20
N LYS A 264 -0.40 -16.36 -20.44
CA LYS A 264 1.06 -16.35 -20.62
C LYS A 264 1.65 -17.74 -20.43
N SER A 265 2.76 -18.02 -21.11
CA SER A 265 3.60 -19.17 -20.83
C SER A 265 4.23 -19.04 -19.43
N LEU A 266 4.50 -20.17 -18.77
CA LEU A 266 5.29 -20.18 -17.53
C LEU A 266 6.72 -19.68 -17.75
N GLU A 267 7.25 -19.83 -18.96
CA GLU A 267 8.56 -19.34 -19.36
C GLU A 267 8.67 -17.81 -19.43
N GLU A 268 7.52 -17.10 -19.45
CA GLU A 268 7.49 -15.63 -19.41
C GLU A 268 7.71 -15.06 -18.00
N TYR A 269 7.77 -15.91 -16.97
CA TYR A 269 7.97 -15.52 -15.57
C TYR A 269 9.34 -15.89 -15.05
N SER A 270 9.69 -15.27 -13.96
CA SER A 270 10.85 -15.58 -13.12
C SER A 270 10.41 -16.00 -11.73
N THR A 271 11.29 -16.71 -11.05
CA THR A 271 11.16 -16.99 -9.62
C THR A 271 12.29 -16.30 -8.88
N PHE A 272 11.96 -15.65 -7.76
CA PHE A 272 12.95 -15.11 -6.85
C PHE A 272 12.83 -15.79 -5.49
N ILE A 273 13.93 -16.36 -5.03
CA ILE A 273 14.02 -17.12 -3.78
C ILE A 273 14.97 -16.36 -2.85
N VAL A 274 14.53 -16.15 -1.62
CA VAL A 274 15.33 -15.46 -0.60
C VAL A 274 15.45 -16.35 0.62
N ASN A 275 16.68 -16.56 1.08
CA ASN A 275 16.99 -17.24 2.33
C ASN A 275 17.34 -16.19 3.39
N ILE A 276 16.48 -16.00 4.38
CA ILE A 276 16.71 -15.05 5.48
C ILE A 276 17.53 -15.72 6.56
N LEU A 277 18.77 -15.26 6.78
CA LEU A 277 19.68 -15.91 7.75
C LEU A 277 19.22 -15.70 9.20
N GLN A 278 18.62 -14.55 9.54
CA GLN A 278 18.13 -14.23 10.88
C GLN A 278 16.58 -14.23 10.93
N TYR A 279 15.97 -15.27 10.38
CA TYR A 279 14.51 -15.47 10.41
C TYR A 279 13.97 -15.60 11.83
N ASN A 280 12.90 -14.90 12.17
CA ASN A 280 12.27 -14.84 13.49
C ASN A 280 10.79 -15.25 13.52
N GLY A 281 10.15 -15.40 12.37
CA GLY A 281 8.78 -15.93 12.24
C GLY A 281 7.69 -14.90 12.03
N ASN A 282 8.01 -13.63 12.01
CA ASN A 282 7.05 -12.53 11.81
C ASN A 282 7.46 -11.57 10.68
N GLU A 283 8.33 -12.02 9.80
CA GLU A 283 8.82 -11.23 8.68
C GLU A 283 7.79 -11.16 7.55
N ARG A 284 7.59 -9.95 7.04
CA ARG A 284 6.85 -9.69 5.81
C ARG A 284 7.79 -9.10 4.76
N LEU A 285 7.90 -9.80 3.64
CA LEU A 285 8.78 -9.42 2.55
C LEU A 285 7.97 -8.74 1.44
N GLN A 286 8.51 -7.65 0.95
CA GLN A 286 7.93 -6.85 -0.12
C GLN A 286 8.92 -6.73 -1.27
N LEU A 287 8.54 -7.26 -2.43
CA LEU A 287 9.27 -7.04 -3.68
C LEU A 287 8.84 -5.69 -4.25
N LEU A 288 9.80 -4.81 -4.51
CA LEU A 288 9.59 -3.43 -4.93
C LEU A 288 10.05 -3.23 -6.37
N ASN A 289 9.39 -2.33 -7.08
CA ASN A 289 9.87 -1.83 -8.36
C ASN A 289 10.86 -0.66 -8.17
N GLU A 290 11.40 -0.13 -9.27
CA GLU A 290 12.33 1.02 -9.27
C GLU A 290 11.72 2.32 -8.70
N LYS A 291 10.39 2.38 -8.51
CA LYS A 291 9.71 3.53 -7.93
C LYS A 291 9.44 3.39 -6.42
N ASP A 292 9.98 2.35 -5.78
CA ASP A 292 9.72 2.01 -4.37
C ASP A 292 8.24 1.61 -4.12
N GLU A 293 7.55 1.08 -5.17
CA GLU A 293 6.18 0.60 -5.07
C GLU A 293 6.17 -0.91 -4.89
N VAL A 294 5.31 -1.41 -4.01
CA VAL A 294 5.18 -2.85 -3.74
C VAL A 294 4.52 -3.56 -4.92
N VAL A 295 5.27 -4.47 -5.55
CA VAL A 295 4.78 -5.34 -6.63
C VAL A 295 4.15 -6.62 -6.07
N LYS A 296 4.80 -7.20 -5.07
CA LYS A 296 4.33 -8.42 -4.41
C LYS A 296 4.75 -8.44 -2.96
N GLU A 297 3.87 -8.92 -2.09
CA GLU A 297 4.13 -9.10 -0.67
C GLU A 297 3.88 -10.54 -0.24
N ILE A 298 4.73 -11.07 0.62
CA ILE A 298 4.62 -12.42 1.17
C ILE A 298 4.92 -12.36 2.66
N SER A 299 4.05 -12.97 3.46
CA SER A 299 4.36 -13.28 4.86
C SER A 299 5.27 -14.51 4.91
N ALA A 300 6.42 -14.38 5.51
CA ALA A 300 7.35 -15.50 5.63
C ALA A 300 6.81 -16.53 6.61
N THR A 301 6.67 -17.77 6.16
CA THR A 301 6.32 -18.93 7.00
C THR A 301 7.52 -19.78 7.32
N ASP A 302 8.64 -19.54 6.66
CA ASP A 302 9.94 -20.20 6.82
C ASP A 302 11.05 -19.21 6.44
N LYS A 303 12.28 -19.55 6.80
CA LYS A 303 13.48 -18.79 6.40
C LYS A 303 13.66 -18.68 4.87
N LYS A 304 13.13 -19.65 4.11
CA LYS A 304 13.17 -19.66 2.65
C LYS A 304 11.84 -19.14 2.08
N VAL A 305 11.86 -17.95 1.50
CA VAL A 305 10.69 -17.29 0.91
C VAL A 305 10.79 -17.30 -0.61
N LYS A 306 9.72 -17.70 -1.29
CA LYS A 306 9.66 -17.83 -2.74
C LYS A 306 8.65 -16.87 -3.36
N PHE A 307 9.13 -15.98 -4.21
CA PHE A 307 8.32 -15.13 -5.06
C PHE A 307 8.17 -15.77 -6.44
N GLU A 308 7.02 -16.38 -6.69
CA GLU A 308 6.71 -17.02 -7.96
C GLU A 308 6.00 -16.08 -8.93
N TYR A 309 6.06 -16.37 -10.22
CA TYR A 309 5.37 -15.65 -11.29
C TYR A 309 5.70 -14.15 -11.34
N ILE A 310 6.97 -13.82 -11.16
CA ILE A 310 7.42 -12.43 -11.26
C ILE A 310 7.74 -12.11 -12.72
N THR A 311 7.24 -10.98 -13.21
CA THR A 311 7.59 -10.49 -14.55
C THR A 311 9.07 -10.13 -14.60
N PRO A 312 9.81 -10.43 -15.68
CA PRO A 312 11.20 -10.01 -15.83
C PRO A 312 11.38 -8.51 -15.63
N GLY A 313 12.43 -8.12 -14.92
CA GLY A 313 12.71 -6.72 -14.61
C GLY A 313 13.72 -6.55 -13.49
N VAL A 314 13.92 -5.30 -13.10
CA VAL A 314 14.77 -4.93 -11.95
C VAL A 314 13.88 -4.70 -10.74
N TYR A 315 14.26 -5.32 -9.64
CA TYR A 315 13.51 -5.28 -8.39
C TYR A 315 14.42 -4.98 -7.22
N TYR A 316 13.81 -4.59 -6.12
CA TYR A 316 14.43 -4.41 -4.83
C TYR A 316 13.62 -5.17 -3.79
N LEU A 317 14.27 -5.56 -2.69
CA LEU A 317 13.59 -6.28 -1.64
C LEU A 317 13.61 -5.47 -0.34
N ARG A 318 12.47 -5.40 0.29
CA ARG A 318 12.27 -4.82 1.62
C ARG A 318 11.58 -5.83 2.50
N MET A 319 11.88 -5.80 3.77
CA MET A 319 11.25 -6.62 4.79
C MET A 319 10.92 -5.75 6.00
N PHE A 320 9.83 -6.03 6.67
CA PHE A 320 9.57 -5.52 8.01
C PHE A 320 9.14 -6.65 8.93
N ARG A 321 9.33 -6.45 10.22
CA ARG A 321 8.85 -7.36 11.26
C ARG A 321 7.52 -6.88 11.74
N ASP A 322 6.48 -7.68 11.47
CA ASP A 322 5.10 -7.43 11.87
C ASP A 322 4.96 -7.86 13.35
N GLU A 323 5.22 -6.92 14.27
CA GLU A 323 5.26 -7.22 15.70
C GLU A 323 3.86 -7.30 16.32
N ASP A 324 2.88 -6.59 15.77
CA ASP A 324 1.50 -6.58 16.25
C ASP A 324 0.58 -7.56 15.49
N GLY A 325 1.06 -8.17 14.41
CA GLY A 325 0.37 -9.22 13.66
C GLY A 325 -0.81 -8.70 12.81
N ASP A 326 -0.86 -7.39 12.53
CA ASP A 326 -1.95 -6.79 11.76
C ASP A 326 -1.75 -6.94 10.23
N GLY A 327 -0.58 -7.39 9.82
CA GLY A 327 -0.21 -7.59 8.43
C GLY A 327 0.18 -6.33 7.70
N LYS A 328 0.39 -5.22 8.39
CA LYS A 328 0.79 -3.92 7.84
C LYS A 328 1.92 -3.35 8.65
N TRP A 329 2.77 -2.57 8.00
CA TRP A 329 3.79 -1.85 8.75
C TRP A 329 3.16 -0.81 9.67
N THR A 330 3.50 -0.89 10.96
CA THR A 330 2.99 0.00 12.00
C THR A 330 4.03 1.06 12.37
N PRO A 331 3.70 2.37 12.26
CA PRO A 331 4.58 3.45 12.68
C PRO A 331 4.72 3.51 14.20
N GLY A 332 5.77 4.18 14.67
CA GLY A 332 5.93 4.45 16.09
C GLY A 332 4.80 5.31 16.65
N LYS A 333 4.56 5.19 17.95
CA LYS A 333 3.57 6.00 18.67
C LYS A 333 4.22 6.60 19.93
N TYR A 334 4.46 7.90 19.88
CA TYR A 334 5.18 8.62 20.95
C TYR A 334 4.46 8.55 22.31
N SER A 335 3.13 8.69 22.28
CA SER A 335 2.30 8.63 23.50
C SER A 335 2.35 7.28 24.24
N GLU A 336 2.67 6.20 23.52
CA GLU A 336 2.79 4.84 24.07
C GLU A 336 4.25 4.39 24.22
N HIS A 337 5.22 5.27 23.94
CA HIS A 337 6.64 4.94 23.89
C HIS A 337 6.97 3.73 22.97
N ARG A 338 6.15 3.51 21.95
CA ARG A 338 6.29 2.43 21.00
C ARG A 338 7.12 2.88 19.82
N HIS A 339 8.16 2.12 19.48
CA HIS A 339 8.95 2.33 18.28
C HIS A 339 8.18 1.85 17.04
N ALA A 340 8.53 2.39 15.88
CA ALA A 340 8.05 1.84 14.61
C ALA A 340 8.63 0.44 14.40
N GLU A 341 7.88 -0.40 13.70
CA GLU A 341 8.38 -1.70 13.27
C GLU A 341 9.63 -1.55 12.42
N GLN A 342 10.61 -2.42 12.66
CA GLN A 342 11.90 -2.34 11.99
C GLN A 342 11.77 -2.75 10.53
N VAL A 343 12.33 -1.91 9.66
CA VAL A 343 12.35 -2.13 8.20
C VAL A 343 13.76 -2.38 7.76
N TYR A 344 13.96 -3.47 7.03
CA TYR A 344 15.23 -3.87 6.46
C TYR A 344 15.16 -3.81 4.94
N TYR A 345 16.26 -3.46 4.29
CA TYR A 345 16.39 -3.52 2.84
C TYR A 345 17.49 -4.49 2.46
N PHE A 346 17.23 -5.31 1.45
CA PHE A 346 18.27 -6.05 0.76
C PHE A 346 19.13 -5.04 0.00
N PRO A 347 20.44 -4.97 0.24
CA PRO A 347 21.26 -3.84 -0.20
C PRO A 347 21.50 -3.82 -1.72
N TYR A 348 21.18 -4.92 -2.40
CA TYR A 348 21.44 -5.09 -3.82
C TYR A 348 20.16 -5.07 -4.64
N LYS A 349 20.27 -4.60 -5.89
CA LYS A 349 19.19 -4.77 -6.87
C LYS A 349 19.13 -6.22 -7.34
N VAL A 350 17.94 -6.70 -7.61
CA VAL A 350 17.68 -8.06 -8.12
C VAL A 350 17.22 -7.94 -9.57
N GLU A 351 18.02 -8.48 -10.50
CA GLU A 351 17.67 -8.52 -11.92
C GLU A 351 17.07 -9.89 -12.25
N LEU A 352 15.78 -9.92 -12.56
CA LEU A 352 15.05 -11.13 -12.90
C LEU A 352 14.87 -11.23 -14.41
N ARG A 353 15.26 -12.36 -14.99
CA ARG A 353 15.10 -12.68 -16.42
C ARG A 353 14.08 -13.79 -16.59
N ALA A 354 13.38 -13.77 -17.72
CA ALA A 354 12.39 -14.79 -18.03
C ALA A 354 12.99 -16.20 -17.94
N PHE A 355 12.21 -17.12 -17.36
CA PHE A 355 12.59 -18.51 -17.17
C PHE A 355 13.78 -18.76 -16.23
N TRP A 356 14.14 -17.77 -15.39
CA TRP A 356 15.22 -17.91 -14.43
C TRP A 356 14.69 -18.01 -13.01
N ASP A 357 15.30 -18.91 -12.26
CA ASP A 357 15.18 -18.96 -10.80
C ASP A 357 16.44 -18.28 -10.23
N VAL A 358 16.24 -17.21 -9.48
CA VAL A 358 17.31 -16.48 -8.80
C VAL A 358 17.18 -16.77 -7.31
N GLU A 359 18.25 -17.21 -6.68
CA GLU A 359 18.29 -17.49 -5.24
C GLU A 359 19.37 -16.62 -4.59
N GLU A 360 19.02 -15.92 -3.52
CA GLU A 360 19.89 -15.04 -2.77
C GLU A 360 19.80 -15.33 -1.28
N ASP A 361 20.94 -15.30 -0.61
CA ASP A 361 21.02 -15.34 0.84
C ASP A 361 21.01 -13.90 1.39
N TRP A 362 20.17 -13.64 2.36
CA TRP A 362 20.06 -12.32 2.97
C TRP A 362 20.47 -12.33 4.42
N ASP A 363 21.66 -11.78 4.69
CA ASP A 363 22.09 -11.43 6.04
C ASP A 363 21.61 -10.01 6.36
N ILE A 364 20.59 -9.89 7.22
CA ILE A 364 20.05 -8.59 7.61
C ILE A 364 21.00 -7.77 8.48
N MET A 365 22.08 -8.37 8.96
CA MET A 365 23.11 -7.72 9.80
C MET A 365 24.37 -7.35 9.02
N GLU A 366 24.45 -7.64 7.73
CA GLU A 366 25.62 -7.35 6.87
C GLU A 366 25.94 -5.85 6.85
N PHE A 367 24.90 -5.01 6.81
CA PHE A 367 25.03 -3.56 6.83
C PHE A 367 24.26 -2.94 8.01
N PRO A 368 24.75 -1.80 8.54
CA PRO A 368 23.96 -1.02 9.50
C PRO A 368 22.58 -0.65 8.93
N LEU A 369 21.55 -0.71 9.75
CA LEU A 369 20.14 -0.53 9.34
C LEU A 369 19.91 0.72 8.45
N LEU A 370 20.54 1.82 8.79
CA LEU A 370 20.42 3.10 8.06
C LEU A 370 21.15 3.12 6.71
N GLN A 371 22.01 2.15 6.44
CA GLN A 371 22.81 2.04 5.21
C GLN A 371 22.30 0.95 4.26
N GLN A 372 21.28 0.21 4.64
CA GLN A 372 20.75 -0.91 3.85
C GLN A 372 19.95 -0.47 2.63
N LYS A 373 19.28 0.70 2.70
CA LYS A 373 18.41 1.14 1.60
C LYS A 373 19.25 1.45 0.36
N PRO A 374 18.97 0.78 -0.80
CA PRO A 374 19.66 1.07 -2.06
C PRO A 374 19.55 2.54 -2.45
N THR A 375 20.64 3.10 -2.95
CA THR A 375 20.72 4.53 -3.30
C THR A 375 19.73 4.93 -4.39
N GLU A 376 19.40 4.02 -5.28
CA GLU A 376 18.42 4.18 -6.35
C GLU A 376 16.99 4.44 -5.84
N LEU A 377 16.68 3.89 -4.66
CA LEU A 377 15.38 4.08 -4.00
C LEU A 377 15.35 5.34 -3.11
N ILE A 378 16.48 6.00 -2.90
CA ILE A 378 16.53 7.24 -2.13
C ILE A 378 16.07 8.39 -3.02
N LYS A 379 14.85 8.88 -2.77
CA LYS A 379 14.33 10.05 -3.48
C LYS A 379 15.14 11.28 -3.06
N THR A 380 16.05 11.76 -3.92
CA THR A 380 16.65 13.07 -3.74
C THR A 380 15.59 14.13 -4.00
N GLU A 381 15.26 14.93 -2.99
CA GLU A 381 14.43 16.10 -3.21
C GLU A 381 15.09 16.97 -4.28
N LYS A 382 14.41 17.15 -5.40
CA LYS A 382 14.82 18.17 -6.38
C LYS A 382 14.72 19.51 -5.64
N LYS A 383 15.84 20.10 -5.31
CA LYS A 383 15.88 21.51 -4.88
C LYS A 383 15.11 22.32 -5.93
N LYS A 384 13.94 22.84 -5.52
CA LYS A 384 13.18 23.82 -6.30
C LYS A 384 13.90 25.16 -6.28
#